data_43e5a9fe0aa8a4e352cc0b61e8d8fe38
#
_entry.id   43e5a9fe0aa8a4e352cc0b61e8d8fe38
#
_cell.length_a   1.000
_cell.length_b   1.000
_cell.length_c   1.000
_cell.angle_alpha   90.00
_cell.angle_beta   90.00
_cell.angle_gamma   90.00
#
_symmetry.space_group_name_H-M   'P 1'
#
loop_
_entity.id
_entity.type
_entity.pdbx_description
1 polymer ?
#
loop_
_entity_poly.entity_id
_entity_poly.type
_entity_poly.pdbx_seq_one_letter_code
_entity_poly.pdbx_strand_id
1 'polypeptide(L)'
;MAQRTTPPRPPAWHERVAMKAFLALSPRLGRMPLPEPPPDRLAPFESVSVPRHDGRGTLSATWYPAAGRPRGGVLLVHPWMVWGKSYFHVRGRIEALRKAGYHVLAIDLSGFGASAPPDRFFDRDVEAGVEFLLQRIGDLPLHVWGVSSGGYWTHPYLSRTDVVAGAMFEDVSPHLFEWSWREMPWYRPGYLLFRCCLRAAYRFLDLRLHAGSMSLAAVTYVSGRLDRGIKPEDTCALADLAGGRCHIVPGAGHLASIKLATEEVIGLALATFRRAEESREAVGERSGAAFYRFENRPCEINASPLPAAYF
;
A
#
# COMPACT_ATOMS: atom_id res chain seq x y z
N MET A 1 -25.26 -1.98 12.02
CA MET A 1 -25.45 -1.95 10.53
C MET A 1 -24.56 -0.86 9.97
N ALA A 2 -23.39 -1.22 9.44
CA ALA A 2 -22.53 -0.24 8.79
C ALA A 2 -23.19 0.16 7.45
N GLN A 3 -23.44 1.45 7.24
CA GLN A 3 -23.89 1.97 5.96
C GLN A 3 -22.79 1.71 4.94
N ARG A 4 -23.04 0.81 3.97
CA ARG A 4 -22.17 0.63 2.80
C ARG A 4 -22.13 1.97 2.07
N THR A 5 -21.01 2.67 2.17
CA THR A 5 -20.79 3.90 1.40
C THR A 5 -20.73 3.55 -0.07
N THR A 6 -21.53 4.24 -0.87
CA THR A 6 -21.55 4.06 -2.33
C THR A 6 -20.14 4.37 -2.88
N PRO A 7 -19.56 3.53 -3.73
CA PRO A 7 -18.24 3.79 -4.30
C PRO A 7 -18.22 5.14 -5.01
N PRO A 8 -17.10 5.87 -4.94
CA PRO A 8 -17.00 7.20 -5.52
C PRO A 8 -17.22 7.17 -7.04
N ARG A 9 -17.92 8.18 -7.56
CA ARG A 9 -18.17 8.34 -9.01
C ARG A 9 -16.84 8.35 -9.78
N PRO A 10 -16.73 7.64 -10.92
CA PRO A 10 -15.52 7.67 -11.73
C PRO A 10 -15.20 9.12 -12.17
N PRO A 11 -13.92 9.50 -12.22
CA PRO A 11 -13.51 10.85 -12.55
C PRO A 11 -13.89 11.22 -14.00
N ALA A 12 -14.31 12.48 -14.21
CA ALA A 12 -14.57 13.01 -15.53
C ALA A 12 -13.29 13.08 -16.39
N TRP A 13 -13.42 13.17 -17.71
CA TRP A 13 -12.26 13.14 -18.61
C TRP A 13 -11.19 14.20 -18.28
N HIS A 14 -11.61 15.44 -17.98
CA HIS A 14 -10.70 16.53 -17.61
C HIS A 14 -10.02 16.26 -16.25
N GLU A 15 -10.71 15.63 -15.30
CA GLU A 15 -10.12 15.20 -14.04
C GLU A 15 -9.05 14.13 -14.27
N ARG A 16 -9.25 13.21 -15.22
CA ARG A 16 -8.25 12.22 -15.62
C ARG A 16 -7.01 12.87 -16.26
N VAL A 17 -7.21 13.85 -17.12
CA VAL A 17 -6.10 14.60 -17.75
C VAL A 17 -5.27 15.34 -16.69
N ALA A 18 -5.92 16.07 -15.79
CA ALA A 18 -5.23 16.78 -14.73
C ALA A 18 -4.52 15.82 -13.76
N MET A 19 -5.13 14.66 -13.46
CA MET A 19 -4.48 13.64 -12.65
C MET A 19 -3.25 13.05 -13.33
N LYS A 20 -3.32 12.76 -14.64
CA LYS A 20 -2.15 12.33 -15.41
C LYS A 20 -1.02 13.36 -15.37
N ALA A 21 -1.34 14.64 -15.53
CA ALA A 21 -0.37 15.72 -15.43
C ALA A 21 0.26 15.79 -14.03
N PHE A 22 -0.55 15.70 -12.97
CA PHE A 22 -0.08 15.65 -11.59
C PHE A 22 0.84 14.45 -11.36
N LEU A 23 0.44 13.25 -11.75
CA LEU A 23 1.21 12.03 -11.59
C LEU A 23 2.50 12.04 -12.41
N ALA A 24 2.50 12.63 -13.61
CA ALA A 24 3.68 12.74 -14.45
C ALA A 24 4.74 13.71 -13.88
N LEU A 25 4.30 14.76 -13.20
CA LEU A 25 5.18 15.76 -12.60
C LEU A 25 5.67 15.36 -11.20
N SER A 26 4.80 14.76 -10.41
CA SER A 26 5.05 14.50 -9.00
C SER A 26 6.24 13.57 -8.70
N PRO A 27 6.46 12.44 -9.39
CA PRO A 27 7.62 11.59 -9.13
C PRO A 27 8.96 12.26 -9.48
N ARG A 28 8.96 13.16 -10.47
CA ARG A 28 10.17 13.88 -10.88
C ARG A 28 10.62 14.90 -9.86
N LEU A 29 9.70 15.45 -9.08
CA LEU A 29 9.98 16.40 -8.00
C LEU A 29 10.53 15.74 -6.74
N GLY A 30 10.38 14.42 -6.61
CA GLY A 30 10.76 13.67 -5.42
C GLY A 30 11.95 12.72 -5.58
N ARG A 31 12.57 12.64 -6.75
CA ARG A 31 13.69 11.70 -6.98
C ARG A 31 14.99 12.19 -6.33
N MET A 32 15.34 11.60 -5.20
CA MET A 32 16.74 11.51 -4.77
C MET A 32 17.18 10.05 -4.77
N PRO A 33 18.23 9.64 -5.47
CA PRO A 33 18.74 8.28 -5.38
C PRO A 33 19.33 8.06 -4.00
N LEU A 34 18.82 7.09 -3.24
CA LEU A 34 19.63 6.51 -2.18
C LEU A 34 20.59 5.51 -2.82
N PRO A 35 21.83 5.52 -2.37
CA PRO A 35 22.72 4.42 -2.70
C PRO A 35 22.07 3.12 -2.19
N GLU A 36 21.97 2.12 -3.05
CA GLU A 36 21.60 0.77 -2.62
C GLU A 36 22.63 0.31 -1.58
N PRO A 37 22.18 -0.34 -0.49
CA PRO A 37 23.12 -0.89 0.48
C PRO A 37 24.06 -1.88 -0.23
N PRO A 38 25.32 -1.98 0.23
CA PRO A 38 26.27 -2.93 -0.35
C PRO A 38 25.68 -4.34 -0.43
N PRO A 39 25.90 -5.09 -1.53
CA PRO A 39 25.32 -6.42 -1.75
C PRO A 39 25.61 -7.42 -0.63
N ASP A 40 26.75 -7.31 0.04
CA ASP A 40 27.18 -8.15 1.15
C ASP A 40 26.36 -7.95 2.44
N ARG A 41 25.64 -6.85 2.55
CA ARG A 41 24.74 -6.53 3.68
C ARG A 41 23.28 -6.79 3.38
N LEU A 42 22.97 -7.23 2.17
CA LEU A 42 21.61 -7.55 1.78
C LEU A 42 21.32 -9.02 2.05
N ALA A 43 20.10 -9.28 2.51
CA ALA A 43 19.54 -10.61 2.46
C ALA A 43 19.57 -11.16 1.02
N PRO A 44 19.63 -12.48 0.79
CA PRO A 44 19.44 -13.04 -0.54
C PRO A 44 18.21 -12.43 -1.21
N PHE A 45 18.39 -11.86 -2.39
CA PHE A 45 17.32 -11.20 -3.13
C PHE A 45 17.40 -11.47 -4.63
N GLU A 46 16.28 -11.22 -5.29
CA GLU A 46 16.16 -11.28 -6.76
C GLU A 46 15.55 -9.95 -7.22
N SER A 47 16.22 -9.27 -8.16
CA SER A 47 15.62 -8.12 -8.85
C SER A 47 14.60 -8.65 -9.85
N VAL A 48 13.35 -8.20 -9.73
CA VAL A 48 12.24 -8.67 -10.57
C VAL A 48 11.53 -7.51 -11.24
N SER A 49 10.93 -7.79 -12.40
CA SER A 49 10.06 -6.86 -13.12
C SER A 49 8.61 -7.33 -12.97
N VAL A 50 7.76 -6.51 -12.37
CA VAL A 50 6.34 -6.79 -12.20
C VAL A 50 5.58 -6.21 -13.38
N PRO A 51 4.91 -7.03 -14.21
CA PRO A 51 4.13 -6.55 -15.33
C PRO A 51 2.96 -5.68 -14.86
N ARG A 52 2.72 -4.57 -15.55
CA ARG A 52 1.52 -3.76 -15.32
C ARG A 52 0.36 -4.29 -16.15
N HIS A 53 -0.86 -4.21 -15.61
CA HIS A 53 -2.07 -4.72 -16.27
C HIS A 53 -2.35 -4.13 -17.66
N ASP A 54 -1.86 -2.91 -17.92
CA ASP A 54 -2.09 -2.24 -19.19
C ASP A 54 -1.10 -2.64 -20.28
N GLY A 55 -0.14 -3.51 -19.97
CA GLY A 55 0.95 -3.91 -20.87
C GLY A 55 1.94 -2.78 -21.19
N ARG A 56 1.84 -1.62 -20.52
CA ARG A 56 2.67 -0.43 -20.77
C ARG A 56 3.85 -0.33 -19.83
N GLY A 57 4.66 -1.37 -19.83
CA GLY A 57 5.87 -1.41 -19.02
C GLY A 57 5.73 -2.22 -17.73
N THR A 58 6.74 -2.11 -16.88
CA THR A 58 6.89 -2.90 -15.67
C THR A 58 7.18 -2.00 -14.47
N LEU A 59 6.89 -2.51 -13.27
CA LEU A 59 7.40 -1.96 -12.04
C LEU A 59 8.71 -2.67 -11.68
N SER A 60 9.68 -1.90 -11.26
CA SER A 60 10.90 -2.43 -10.65
C SER A 60 10.58 -2.91 -9.24
N ALA A 61 10.96 -4.14 -8.93
CA ALA A 61 10.74 -4.70 -7.62
C ALA A 61 11.92 -5.54 -7.16
N THR A 62 11.95 -5.83 -5.86
CA THR A 62 12.93 -6.74 -5.27
C THR A 62 12.19 -7.79 -4.48
N TRP A 63 12.43 -9.04 -4.82
CA TRP A 63 11.92 -10.22 -4.15
C TRP A 63 12.94 -10.73 -3.14
N TYR A 64 12.50 -11.00 -1.93
CA TYR A 64 13.28 -11.58 -0.86
C TYR A 64 12.60 -12.87 -0.39
N PRO A 65 13.19 -14.05 -0.60
CA PRO A 65 12.62 -15.30 -0.12
C PRO A 65 12.63 -15.36 1.41
N ALA A 66 11.66 -16.04 1.98
CA ALA A 66 11.62 -16.35 3.42
C ALA A 66 12.92 -17.06 3.86
N ALA A 67 13.38 -16.81 5.08
CA ALA A 67 14.60 -17.41 5.62
C ALA A 67 14.41 -18.85 6.17
N GLY A 68 13.24 -19.46 5.96
CA GLY A 68 12.91 -20.80 6.44
C GLY A 68 11.61 -21.27 5.82
N ARG A 69 10.83 -22.09 6.56
CA ARG A 69 9.52 -22.54 6.08
C ARG A 69 8.61 -21.34 5.82
N PRO A 70 8.13 -21.16 4.59
CA PRO A 70 7.26 -20.04 4.27
C PRO A 70 5.91 -20.11 4.99
N ARG A 71 5.44 -18.96 5.47
CA ARG A 71 4.14 -18.78 6.11
C ARG A 71 3.20 -17.91 5.29
N GLY A 72 3.75 -17.00 4.47
CA GLY A 72 2.98 -16.05 3.69
C GLY A 72 3.87 -15.14 2.86
N GLY A 73 3.27 -14.12 2.28
CA GLY A 73 3.95 -13.05 1.57
C GLY A 73 3.57 -11.67 2.08
N VAL A 74 4.49 -10.72 1.99
CA VAL A 74 4.28 -9.32 2.35
C VAL A 74 4.69 -8.43 1.19
N LEU A 75 3.73 -7.64 0.70
CA LEU A 75 4.00 -6.55 -0.24
C LEU A 75 4.36 -5.29 0.54
N LEU A 76 5.51 -4.69 0.23
CA LEU A 76 5.98 -3.42 0.80
C LEU A 76 5.77 -2.30 -0.20
N VAL A 77 4.99 -1.26 0.21
CA VAL A 77 4.65 -0.10 -0.62
C VAL A 77 5.23 1.16 0.03
N HIS A 78 6.20 1.76 -0.66
CA HIS A 78 7.06 2.82 -0.14
C HIS A 78 6.37 4.18 0.02
N PRO A 79 6.88 5.07 0.92
CA PRO A 79 6.41 6.44 1.05
C PRO A 79 6.75 7.26 -0.20
N TRP A 80 6.12 8.45 -0.31
CA TRP A 80 6.47 9.46 -1.31
C TRP A 80 7.85 10.02 -1.04
N MET A 81 8.83 9.20 -1.15
CA MET A 81 10.20 9.61 -0.95
C MET A 81 11.00 9.01 -2.10
N VAL A 82 11.91 9.66 -2.39
CA VAL A 82 13.09 9.63 -3.10
C VAL A 82 13.73 8.25 -3.24
N TRP A 83 13.46 7.34 -2.36
CA TRP A 83 14.18 6.09 -2.17
C TRP A 83 13.44 4.88 -2.71
N GLY A 84 12.19 5.06 -3.15
CA GLY A 84 11.40 3.96 -3.66
C GLY A 84 11.42 2.75 -2.70
N LYS A 85 11.50 1.56 -3.27
CA LYS A 85 11.60 0.30 -2.52
C LYS A 85 12.81 0.22 -1.58
N SER A 86 13.89 0.97 -1.86
CA SER A 86 15.09 0.99 -1.01
C SER A 86 14.82 1.55 0.39
N TYR A 87 13.72 2.27 0.60
CA TYR A 87 13.28 2.72 1.93
C TYR A 87 13.17 1.57 2.94
N PHE A 88 12.80 0.38 2.50
CA PHE A 88 12.58 -0.76 3.39
C PHE A 88 13.86 -1.49 3.83
N HIS A 89 15.01 -1.19 3.23
CA HIS A 89 16.30 -1.70 3.71
C HIS A 89 16.69 -1.11 5.07
N VAL A 90 16.11 0.06 5.40
CA VAL A 90 16.41 0.75 6.66
C VAL A 90 15.75 0.01 7.83
N ARG A 91 16.50 -0.15 8.93
CA ARG A 91 16.01 -0.68 10.20
C ARG A 91 15.57 -2.15 10.21
N GLY A 92 16.05 -2.94 9.25
CA GLY A 92 15.91 -4.40 9.31
C GLY A 92 14.50 -4.96 9.09
N ARG A 93 13.56 -4.16 8.54
CA ARG A 93 12.18 -4.63 8.26
C ARG A 93 12.16 -5.89 7.41
N ILE A 94 12.88 -5.88 6.29
CA ILE A 94 12.93 -7.01 5.35
C ILE A 94 13.47 -8.25 6.04
N GLU A 95 14.57 -8.12 6.78
CA GLU A 95 15.20 -9.26 7.44
C GLU A 95 14.32 -9.83 8.56
N ALA A 96 13.63 -8.97 9.32
CA ALA A 96 12.68 -9.40 10.34
C ALA A 96 11.50 -10.19 9.75
N LEU A 97 10.92 -9.70 8.65
CA LEU A 97 9.85 -10.39 7.93
C LEU A 97 10.32 -11.74 7.39
N ARG A 98 11.49 -11.79 6.77
CA ARG A 98 12.06 -13.03 6.25
C ARG A 98 12.30 -14.06 7.34
N LYS A 99 12.91 -13.67 8.47
CA LYS A 99 13.14 -14.52 9.64
C LYS A 99 11.83 -15.02 10.25
N ALA A 100 10.76 -14.24 10.17
CA ALA A 100 9.43 -14.64 10.61
C ALA A 100 8.71 -15.59 9.62
N GLY A 101 9.33 -15.94 8.49
CA GLY A 101 8.80 -16.87 7.49
C GLY A 101 8.02 -16.21 6.37
N TYR A 102 8.12 -14.89 6.17
CA TYR A 102 7.45 -14.23 5.07
C TYR A 102 8.38 -14.05 3.85
N HIS A 103 7.85 -14.38 2.69
CA HIS A 103 8.38 -13.84 1.44
C HIS A 103 8.09 -12.35 1.38
N VAL A 104 9.01 -11.55 0.86
CA VAL A 104 8.83 -10.09 0.80
C VAL A 104 9.00 -9.63 -0.64
N LEU A 105 8.05 -8.82 -1.10
CA LEU A 105 8.15 -8.10 -2.37
C LEU A 105 8.13 -6.60 -2.07
N ALA A 106 9.21 -5.90 -2.37
CA ALA A 106 9.27 -4.45 -2.30
C ALA A 106 9.18 -3.87 -3.71
N ILE A 107 8.18 -3.05 -4.00
CA ILE A 107 7.96 -2.46 -5.32
C ILE A 107 8.36 -0.99 -5.36
N ASP A 108 8.90 -0.53 -6.49
CA ASP A 108 8.92 0.88 -6.86
C ASP A 108 7.60 1.22 -7.56
N LEU A 109 6.83 2.16 -7.03
CA LEU A 109 5.64 2.67 -7.71
C LEU A 109 6.03 3.31 -9.05
N SER A 110 5.09 3.42 -9.97
CA SER A 110 5.30 4.04 -11.28
C SER A 110 6.00 5.39 -11.18
N GLY A 111 7.04 5.59 -12.00
CA GLY A 111 7.87 6.79 -11.99
C GLY A 111 8.93 6.87 -10.91
N PHE A 112 8.99 5.89 -9.98
CA PHE A 112 10.08 5.75 -9.01
C PHE A 112 11.10 4.70 -9.47
N GLY A 113 12.36 4.87 -9.04
CA GLY A 113 13.42 3.94 -9.38
C GLY A 113 13.50 3.67 -10.88
N ALA A 114 13.50 2.39 -11.26
CA ALA A 114 13.47 1.91 -12.64
C ALA A 114 12.06 1.55 -13.15
N SER A 115 11.00 1.85 -12.40
CA SER A 115 9.63 1.61 -12.82
C SER A 115 9.21 2.50 -13.99
N ALA A 116 8.33 1.99 -14.83
CA ALA A 116 7.74 2.74 -15.94
C ALA A 116 7.07 4.04 -15.46
N PRO A 117 6.98 5.07 -16.31
CA PRO A 117 6.28 6.31 -15.95
C PRO A 117 4.83 6.08 -15.53
N PRO A 118 4.30 6.89 -14.60
CA PRO A 118 2.90 6.78 -14.18
C PRO A 118 1.96 7.22 -15.30
N ASP A 119 0.93 6.43 -15.54
CA ASP A 119 -0.17 6.75 -16.46
C ASP A 119 -1.54 6.62 -15.81
N ARG A 120 -1.59 6.09 -14.58
CA ARG A 120 -2.77 5.84 -13.77
C ARG A 120 -2.50 6.15 -12.30
N PHE A 121 -3.51 5.95 -11.48
CA PHE A 121 -3.34 5.94 -10.03
C PHE A 121 -2.46 4.76 -9.59
N PHE A 122 -1.63 4.99 -8.59
CA PHE A 122 -0.68 4.01 -8.06
C PHE A 122 -1.36 2.83 -7.34
N ASP A 123 -2.69 2.88 -7.09
CA ASP A 123 -3.44 1.73 -6.60
C ASP A 123 -3.42 0.55 -7.58
N ARG A 124 -3.21 0.82 -8.87
CA ARG A 124 -2.99 -0.21 -9.90
C ARG A 124 -1.60 -0.81 -9.83
N ASP A 125 -0.62 -0.07 -9.35
CA ASP A 125 0.71 -0.60 -9.07
C ASP A 125 0.69 -1.55 -7.88
N VAL A 126 -0.09 -1.21 -6.85
CA VAL A 126 -0.32 -2.10 -5.70
C VAL A 126 -1.00 -3.40 -6.15
N GLU A 127 -2.03 -3.30 -6.99
CA GLU A 127 -2.72 -4.44 -7.60
C GLU A 127 -1.76 -5.36 -8.34
N ALA A 128 -0.93 -4.81 -9.24
CA ALA A 128 0.07 -5.56 -9.97
C ALA A 128 1.08 -6.26 -9.04
N GLY A 129 1.53 -5.55 -7.99
CA GLY A 129 2.41 -6.12 -6.97
C GLY A 129 1.78 -7.27 -6.19
N VAL A 130 0.51 -7.15 -5.82
CA VAL A 130 -0.26 -8.21 -5.14
C VAL A 130 -0.39 -9.43 -6.04
N GLU A 131 -0.80 -9.27 -7.29
CA GLU A 131 -0.98 -10.39 -8.20
C GLU A 131 0.34 -11.12 -8.50
N PHE A 132 1.41 -10.37 -8.70
CA PHE A 132 2.74 -10.95 -8.87
C PHE A 132 3.16 -11.76 -7.63
N LEU A 133 2.88 -11.24 -6.44
CA LEU A 133 3.21 -11.90 -5.19
C LEU A 133 2.38 -13.18 -5.00
N LEU A 134 1.06 -13.13 -5.28
CA LEU A 134 0.17 -14.30 -5.22
C LEU A 134 0.64 -15.44 -6.14
N GLN A 135 1.09 -15.11 -7.36
CA GLN A 135 1.62 -16.12 -8.29
C GLN A 135 2.86 -16.83 -7.73
N ARG A 136 3.65 -16.15 -6.90
CA ARG A 136 4.88 -16.70 -6.31
C ARG A 136 4.66 -17.45 -5.01
N ILE A 137 3.70 -17.04 -4.20
CA ILE A 137 3.44 -17.65 -2.89
C ILE A 137 2.35 -18.72 -2.92
N GLY A 138 1.55 -18.81 -4.01
CA GLY A 138 0.43 -19.75 -4.12
C GLY A 138 -0.66 -19.47 -3.09
N ASP A 139 -1.10 -20.50 -2.38
CA ASP A 139 -2.19 -20.44 -1.41
C ASP A 139 -1.81 -19.83 -0.05
N LEU A 140 -0.56 -19.42 0.12
CA LEU A 140 -0.12 -18.80 1.37
C LEU A 140 -0.78 -17.43 1.57
N PRO A 141 -1.06 -17.03 2.83
CA PRO A 141 -1.66 -15.74 3.12
C PRO A 141 -0.79 -14.57 2.67
N LEU A 142 -1.44 -13.55 2.12
CA LEU A 142 -0.81 -12.33 1.64
C LEU A 142 -1.14 -11.17 2.56
N HIS A 143 -0.12 -10.36 2.85
CA HIS A 143 -0.20 -9.15 3.65
C HIS A 143 0.38 -7.95 2.91
N VAL A 144 0.01 -6.74 3.35
CA VAL A 144 0.56 -5.49 2.80
C VAL A 144 1.08 -4.62 3.93
N TRP A 145 2.23 -3.98 3.71
CA TRP A 145 2.78 -2.94 4.57
C TRP A 145 2.98 -1.67 3.76
N GLY A 146 2.09 -0.70 3.94
CA GLY A 146 2.12 0.59 3.28
C GLY A 146 2.63 1.70 4.20
N VAL A 147 3.54 2.53 3.71
CA VAL A 147 4.11 3.63 4.48
C VAL A 147 3.77 4.96 3.82
N SER A 148 3.20 5.90 4.58
CA SER A 148 2.82 7.25 4.14
C SER A 148 2.02 7.19 2.82
N SER A 149 2.53 7.73 1.72
CA SER A 149 1.86 7.65 0.41
C SER A 149 1.63 6.23 -0.06
N GLY A 150 2.48 5.26 0.29
CA GLY A 150 2.26 3.85 0.00
C GLY A 150 0.96 3.33 0.61
N GLY A 151 0.64 3.76 1.83
CA GLY A 151 -0.65 3.48 2.45
C GLY A 151 -1.82 4.12 1.68
N TYR A 152 -1.64 5.35 1.15
CA TYR A 152 -2.65 6.01 0.33
C TYR A 152 -3.11 5.18 -0.84
N TRP A 153 -2.16 4.64 -1.59
CA TRP A 153 -2.45 3.89 -2.80
C TRP A 153 -2.93 2.48 -2.52
N THR A 154 -2.61 1.98 -1.34
CA THR A 154 -3.04 0.66 -0.89
C THR A 154 -4.52 0.63 -0.49
N HIS A 155 -5.04 1.67 0.19
CA HIS A 155 -6.44 1.71 0.65
C HIS A 155 -7.48 1.57 -0.48
N PRO A 156 -7.40 2.32 -1.59
CA PRO A 156 -8.35 2.15 -2.70
C PRO A 156 -8.33 0.74 -3.30
N TYR A 157 -7.17 0.10 -3.33
CA TYR A 157 -7.06 -1.30 -3.77
C TYR A 157 -7.74 -2.24 -2.77
N LEU A 158 -7.41 -2.13 -1.48
CA LEU A 158 -7.96 -3.01 -0.44
C LEU A 158 -9.47 -2.86 -0.26
N SER A 159 -10.05 -1.70 -0.59
CA SER A 159 -11.50 -1.49 -0.50
C SER A 159 -12.31 -2.27 -1.56
N ARG A 160 -11.64 -2.85 -2.57
CA ARG A 160 -12.27 -3.60 -3.67
C ARG A 160 -11.77 -5.04 -3.83
N THR A 161 -10.94 -5.52 -2.89
CA THR A 161 -10.41 -6.88 -2.91
C THR A 161 -10.52 -7.53 -1.54
N ASP A 162 -10.52 -8.85 -1.50
CA ASP A 162 -10.52 -9.69 -0.29
C ASP A 162 -9.33 -10.65 -0.23
N VAL A 163 -8.43 -10.59 -1.22
CA VAL A 163 -7.28 -11.50 -1.32
C VAL A 163 -6.20 -11.23 -0.26
N VAL A 164 -6.15 -10.00 0.28
CA VAL A 164 -5.19 -9.60 1.31
C VAL A 164 -5.72 -9.96 2.68
N ALA A 165 -4.94 -10.70 3.46
CA ALA A 165 -5.33 -11.16 4.80
C ALA A 165 -5.20 -10.06 5.85
N GLY A 166 -4.08 -9.35 5.86
CA GLY A 166 -3.80 -8.33 6.86
C GLY A 166 -2.98 -7.18 6.31
N ALA A 167 -3.07 -6.03 6.96
CA ALA A 167 -2.33 -4.85 6.56
C ALA A 167 -1.73 -4.09 7.74
N MET A 168 -0.57 -3.48 7.49
CA MET A 168 0.10 -2.53 8.37
C MET A 168 0.26 -1.20 7.66
N PHE A 169 -0.10 -0.11 8.31
CA PHE A 169 0.04 1.24 7.79
C PHE A 169 0.84 2.12 8.74
N GLU A 170 1.91 2.74 8.22
CA GLU A 170 2.72 3.70 8.97
C GLU A 170 2.50 5.11 8.42
N ASP A 171 2.26 6.06 9.33
CA ASP A 171 2.23 7.51 9.05
C ASP A 171 1.32 7.87 7.85
N VAL A 172 0.08 7.36 7.86
CA VAL A 172 -0.91 7.57 6.81
C VAL A 172 -1.97 8.55 7.28
N SER A 173 -2.06 9.70 6.60
CA SER A 173 -3.08 10.71 6.85
C SER A 173 -4.42 10.32 6.22
N PRO A 174 -5.57 10.71 6.78
CA PRO A 174 -6.88 10.44 6.19
C PRO A 174 -7.07 10.98 4.78
N HIS A 175 -6.35 12.05 4.45
CA HIS A 175 -6.39 12.66 3.14
C HIS A 175 -5.02 13.25 2.75
N LEU A 176 -4.54 12.93 1.54
CA LEU A 176 -3.24 13.37 1.05
C LEU A 176 -3.05 14.89 1.17
N PHE A 177 -4.09 15.64 0.85
CA PHE A 177 -4.02 17.10 0.88
C PHE A 177 -4.14 17.71 2.28
N GLU A 178 -4.66 17.00 3.27
CA GLU A 178 -4.66 17.47 4.66
C GLU A 178 -3.23 17.56 5.18
N TRP A 179 -2.41 16.56 4.88
CA TRP A 179 -0.99 16.59 5.17
C TRP A 179 -0.30 17.75 4.45
N SER A 180 -0.51 17.89 3.13
CA SER A 180 0.08 18.98 2.34
C SER A 180 -0.40 20.35 2.81
N TRP A 181 -1.64 20.49 3.25
CA TRP A 181 -2.19 21.74 3.79
C TRP A 181 -1.48 22.20 5.06
N ARG A 182 -1.10 21.26 5.89
CA ARG A 182 -0.41 21.53 7.15
C ARG A 182 1.08 21.79 6.95
N GLU A 183 1.74 20.95 6.17
CA GLU A 183 3.20 20.97 6.00
C GLU A 183 3.69 21.89 4.87
N MET A 184 2.85 22.20 3.88
CA MET A 184 3.19 22.99 2.69
C MET A 184 2.22 24.17 2.47
N PRO A 185 2.28 25.23 3.28
CA PRO A 185 1.33 26.36 3.18
C PRO A 185 1.27 27.01 1.81
N TRP A 186 2.39 27.06 1.09
CA TRP A 186 2.47 27.60 -0.28
C TRP A 186 1.70 26.78 -1.30
N TYR A 187 1.36 25.54 -1.01
CA TYR A 187 0.58 24.66 -1.89
C TYR A 187 -0.93 24.84 -1.78
N ARG A 188 -1.39 25.62 -0.79
CA ARG A 188 -2.82 25.84 -0.49
C ARG A 188 -3.65 26.35 -1.67
N PRO A 189 -3.18 27.29 -2.53
CA PRO A 189 -3.94 27.71 -3.71
C PRO A 189 -4.15 26.56 -4.71
N GLY A 190 -3.09 25.77 -4.97
CA GLY A 190 -3.19 24.58 -5.83
C GLY A 190 -4.13 23.52 -5.26
N TYR A 191 -4.12 23.32 -3.95
CA TYR A 191 -5.05 22.45 -3.24
C TYR A 191 -6.51 22.90 -3.41
N LEU A 192 -6.82 24.17 -3.24
CA LEU A 192 -8.18 24.69 -3.40
C LEU A 192 -8.67 24.49 -4.84
N LEU A 193 -7.80 24.78 -5.82
CA LEU A 193 -8.08 24.53 -7.22
C LEU A 193 -8.37 23.06 -7.50
N PHE A 194 -7.54 22.16 -6.95
CA PHE A 194 -7.73 20.72 -7.09
C PHE A 194 -9.05 20.26 -6.48
N ARG A 195 -9.37 20.72 -5.26
CA ARG A 195 -10.62 20.41 -4.58
C ARG A 195 -11.86 20.88 -5.35
N CYS A 196 -11.80 22.08 -5.94
CA CYS A 196 -12.92 22.65 -6.68
C CYS A 196 -13.09 22.02 -8.08
N CYS A 197 -11.99 21.81 -8.80
CA CYS A 197 -12.00 21.37 -10.19
C CYS A 197 -11.93 19.85 -10.36
N LEU A 198 -11.37 19.12 -9.39
CA LEU A 198 -11.12 17.68 -9.48
C LEU A 198 -11.80 16.89 -8.34
N ARG A 199 -13.07 17.18 -8.09
CA ARG A 199 -13.83 16.64 -6.96
C ARG A 199 -13.81 15.10 -6.87
N ALA A 200 -13.88 14.39 -7.98
CA ALA A 200 -13.87 12.93 -7.98
C ALA A 200 -12.50 12.40 -7.54
N ALA A 201 -11.42 12.98 -8.05
CA ALA A 201 -10.06 12.64 -7.65
C ALA A 201 -9.79 13.03 -6.18
N TYR A 202 -10.28 14.18 -5.74
CA TYR A 202 -10.19 14.60 -4.36
C TYR A 202 -10.86 13.57 -3.43
N ARG A 203 -12.08 13.14 -3.75
CA ARG A 203 -12.80 12.12 -2.98
C ARG A 203 -12.12 10.76 -3.03
N PHE A 204 -11.53 10.38 -4.17
CA PHE A 204 -10.76 9.14 -4.30
C PHE A 204 -9.56 9.11 -3.34
N LEU A 205 -8.97 10.26 -3.03
CA LEU A 205 -7.87 10.40 -2.09
C LEU A 205 -8.30 10.54 -0.62
N ASP A 206 -9.59 10.43 -0.32
CA ASP A 206 -10.11 10.39 1.05
C ASP A 206 -10.15 8.96 1.56
N LEU A 207 -9.18 8.57 2.36
CA LEU A 207 -9.03 7.20 2.87
C LEU A 207 -10.20 6.78 3.78
N ARG A 208 -10.91 7.72 4.37
CA ARG A 208 -12.11 7.42 5.19
C ARG A 208 -13.19 6.73 4.36
N LEU A 209 -13.27 7.03 3.06
CA LEU A 209 -14.21 6.38 2.14
C LEU A 209 -13.82 4.94 1.78
N HIS A 210 -12.55 4.59 1.93
CA HIS A 210 -12.02 3.26 1.60
C HIS A 210 -11.89 2.38 2.85
N ALA A 211 -11.45 2.94 3.97
CA ALA A 211 -11.12 2.20 5.19
C ALA A 211 -12.27 1.30 5.67
N GLY A 212 -13.50 1.83 5.72
CA GLY A 212 -14.68 1.08 6.15
C GLY A 212 -15.16 -0.02 5.18
N SER A 213 -14.57 -0.10 3.98
CA SER A 213 -14.91 -1.11 2.95
C SER A 213 -13.85 -2.18 2.79
N MET A 214 -12.73 -2.09 3.50
CA MET A 214 -11.66 -3.09 3.42
C MET A 214 -12.08 -4.40 4.09
N SER A 215 -11.85 -5.53 3.41
CA SER A 215 -12.13 -6.88 3.90
C SER A 215 -10.86 -7.53 4.47
N LEU A 216 -10.30 -6.95 5.54
CA LEU A 216 -9.09 -7.43 6.19
C LEU A 216 -9.42 -8.20 7.47
N ALA A 217 -8.75 -9.33 7.70
CA ALA A 217 -8.88 -10.08 8.95
C ALA A 217 -8.17 -9.37 10.12
N ALA A 218 -7.11 -8.59 9.84
CA ALA A 218 -6.47 -7.72 10.81
C ALA A 218 -5.81 -6.52 10.12
N VAL A 219 -5.89 -5.35 10.75
CA VAL A 219 -5.18 -4.13 10.31
C VAL A 219 -4.66 -3.35 11.50
N THR A 220 -3.48 -2.76 11.35
CA THR A 220 -2.89 -1.88 12.36
C THR A 220 -2.36 -0.61 11.69
N TYR A 221 -2.66 0.51 12.32
CA TYR A 221 -2.13 1.82 11.94
C TYR A 221 -1.14 2.28 13.02
N VAL A 222 -0.01 2.81 12.57
CA VAL A 222 1.03 3.39 13.43
C VAL A 222 1.33 4.80 12.99
N SER A 223 1.48 5.72 13.93
CA SER A 223 1.88 7.10 13.65
C SER A 223 2.68 7.69 14.80
N GLY A 224 3.48 8.71 14.48
CA GLY A 224 4.23 9.45 15.47
C GLY A 224 3.38 10.51 16.17
N ARG A 225 3.54 10.66 17.49
CA ARG A 225 2.83 11.69 18.27
C ARG A 225 3.20 13.11 17.87
N LEU A 226 4.42 13.33 17.40
CA LEU A 226 4.93 14.65 17.00
C LEU A 226 4.85 14.87 15.47
N ASP A 227 4.11 14.02 14.74
CA ASP A 227 3.86 14.26 13.33
C ASP A 227 2.96 15.49 13.18
N ARG A 228 3.48 16.52 12.52
CA ARG A 228 2.76 17.79 12.31
C ARG A 228 1.71 17.68 11.22
N GLY A 229 1.96 16.84 10.23
CA GLY A 229 1.09 16.63 9.09
C GLY A 229 -0.04 15.63 9.37
N ILE A 230 0.20 14.67 10.27
CA ILE A 230 -0.74 13.61 10.62
C ILE A 230 -1.01 13.66 12.11
N LYS A 231 -2.22 14.02 12.48
CA LYS A 231 -2.61 14.02 13.88
C LYS A 231 -2.85 12.59 14.38
N PRO A 232 -2.43 12.25 15.60
CA PRO A 232 -2.70 10.92 16.18
C PRO A 232 -4.19 10.54 16.13
N GLU A 233 -5.07 11.51 16.37
CA GLU A 233 -6.52 11.31 16.35
C GLU A 233 -7.03 10.91 14.95
N ASP A 234 -6.44 11.49 13.91
CA ASP A 234 -6.75 11.16 12.50
C ASP A 234 -6.37 9.70 12.18
N THR A 235 -5.20 9.25 12.68
CA THR A 235 -4.74 7.86 12.51
C THR A 235 -5.64 6.87 13.23
N CYS A 236 -6.02 7.20 14.49
CA CYS A 236 -6.91 6.34 15.27
C CYS A 236 -8.31 6.28 14.65
N ALA A 237 -8.84 7.40 14.14
CA ALA A 237 -10.13 7.41 13.44
C ALA A 237 -10.11 6.53 12.16
N LEU A 238 -9.00 6.51 11.42
CA LEU A 238 -8.86 5.57 10.29
C LEU A 238 -8.84 4.11 10.75
N ALA A 239 -8.12 3.82 11.84
CA ALA A 239 -8.07 2.48 12.40
C ALA A 239 -9.46 2.00 12.85
N ASP A 240 -10.24 2.87 13.52
CA ASP A 240 -11.61 2.57 13.95
C ASP A 240 -12.52 2.29 12.74
N LEU A 241 -12.44 3.11 11.68
CA LEU A 241 -13.19 2.88 10.44
C LEU A 241 -12.86 1.56 9.77
N ALA A 242 -11.60 1.16 9.84
CA ALA A 242 -11.12 -0.11 9.26
C ALA A 242 -11.36 -1.32 10.18
N GLY A 243 -11.92 -1.14 11.37
CA GLY A 243 -12.06 -2.19 12.38
C GLY A 243 -10.71 -2.70 12.92
N GLY A 244 -9.70 -1.84 12.93
CA GLY A 244 -8.32 -2.18 13.23
C GLY A 244 -7.82 -1.64 14.56
N ARG A 245 -6.49 -1.61 14.70
CA ARG A 245 -5.79 -1.08 15.88
C ARG A 245 -5.01 0.17 15.53
N CYS A 246 -4.96 1.11 16.46
CA CYS A 246 -4.13 2.31 16.38
C CYS A 246 -2.99 2.21 17.40
N HIS A 247 -1.78 2.59 16.97
CA HIS A 247 -0.63 2.71 17.84
C HIS A 247 0.10 4.03 17.60
N ILE A 248 0.35 4.80 18.67
CA ILE A 248 1.00 6.11 18.58
C ILE A 248 2.36 6.04 19.27
N VAL A 249 3.43 6.23 18.49
CA VAL A 249 4.81 6.22 18.99
C VAL A 249 5.14 7.57 19.63
N PRO A 250 5.42 7.62 20.93
CA PRO A 250 5.82 8.85 21.60
C PRO A 250 7.12 9.41 20.99
N GLY A 251 7.20 10.73 20.84
CA GLY A 251 8.41 11.43 20.37
C GLY A 251 8.69 11.29 18.87
N ALA A 252 7.97 10.46 18.13
CA ALA A 252 8.15 10.30 16.70
C ALA A 252 7.45 11.40 15.91
N GLY A 253 8.12 11.94 14.90
CA GLY A 253 7.52 12.74 13.82
C GLY A 253 7.24 11.88 12.59
N HIS A 254 6.94 12.53 11.46
CA HIS A 254 6.65 11.84 10.20
C HIS A 254 7.81 10.92 9.76
N LEU A 255 7.52 9.66 9.45
CA LEU A 255 8.48 8.62 9.07
C LEU A 255 9.57 8.34 10.15
N ALA A 256 9.33 8.77 11.38
CA ALA A 256 10.27 8.55 12.47
C ALA A 256 9.88 7.40 13.40
N SER A 257 8.66 6.89 13.33
CA SER A 257 8.16 5.80 14.18
C SER A 257 9.09 4.59 14.15
N ILE A 258 9.45 4.11 12.98
CA ILE A 258 10.37 2.98 12.82
C ILE A 258 11.81 3.29 13.29
N LYS A 259 12.22 4.56 13.31
CA LYS A 259 13.57 4.94 13.74
C LYS A 259 13.70 4.96 15.26
N LEU A 260 12.63 5.36 15.95
CA LEU A 260 12.61 5.50 17.40
C LEU A 260 12.18 4.22 18.12
N ALA A 261 11.29 3.44 17.50
CA ALA A 261 10.69 2.25 18.08
C ALA A 261 10.77 1.06 17.11
N THR A 262 11.97 0.77 16.57
CA THR A 262 12.19 -0.23 15.50
C THR A 262 11.59 -1.59 15.84
N GLU A 263 11.91 -2.15 16.99
CA GLU A 263 11.46 -3.49 17.40
C GLU A 263 9.95 -3.51 17.66
N GLU A 264 9.41 -2.44 18.24
CA GLU A 264 7.99 -2.30 18.52
C GLU A 264 7.18 -2.23 17.23
N VAL A 265 7.57 -1.38 16.27
CA VAL A 265 6.86 -1.24 14.99
C VAL A 265 6.92 -2.52 14.17
N ILE A 266 8.07 -3.20 14.13
CA ILE A 266 8.21 -4.50 13.47
C ILE A 266 7.36 -5.55 14.21
N GLY A 267 7.39 -5.57 15.53
CA GLY A 267 6.58 -6.46 16.34
C GLY A 267 5.08 -6.29 16.10
N LEU A 268 4.60 -5.07 15.96
CA LEU A 268 3.21 -4.75 15.62
C LEU A 268 2.84 -5.30 14.23
N ALA A 269 3.70 -5.14 13.23
CA ALA A 269 3.46 -5.68 11.90
C ALA A 269 3.34 -7.22 11.94
N LEU A 270 4.31 -7.89 12.56
CA LEU A 270 4.30 -9.35 12.70
C LEU A 270 3.10 -9.86 13.49
N ALA A 271 2.71 -9.17 14.57
CA ALA A 271 1.52 -9.50 15.35
C ALA A 271 0.22 -9.32 14.54
N THR A 272 0.16 -8.30 13.68
CA THR A 272 -0.98 -8.04 12.80
C THR A 272 -1.13 -9.15 11.77
N PHE A 273 -0.04 -9.55 11.12
CA PHE A 273 -0.06 -10.59 10.11
C PHE A 273 -0.45 -11.95 10.72
N ARG A 274 0.13 -12.32 11.86
CA ARG A 274 -0.27 -13.56 12.59
C ARG A 274 -1.75 -13.58 12.96
N ARG A 275 -2.28 -12.47 13.49
CA ARG A 275 -3.73 -12.39 13.80
C ARG A 275 -4.60 -12.56 12.56
N ALA A 276 -4.16 -12.03 11.42
CA ALA A 276 -4.89 -12.19 10.17
C ALA A 276 -4.91 -13.65 9.71
N GLU A 277 -3.80 -14.37 9.86
CA GLU A 277 -3.68 -15.80 9.56
C GLU A 277 -4.60 -16.62 10.45
N GLU A 278 -4.49 -16.44 11.78
CA GLU A 278 -5.30 -17.14 12.79
C GLU A 278 -6.81 -16.93 12.58
N SER A 279 -7.20 -15.69 12.24
CA SER A 279 -8.60 -15.36 11.95
C SER A 279 -9.13 -16.07 10.71
N ARG A 280 -8.32 -16.21 9.66
CA ARG A 280 -8.69 -16.95 8.45
C ARG A 280 -8.77 -18.45 8.68
N GLU A 281 -7.85 -19.04 9.40
CA GLU A 281 -7.88 -20.45 9.79
C GLU A 281 -9.15 -20.78 10.56
N ALA A 282 -9.50 -19.97 11.56
CA ALA A 282 -10.70 -20.16 12.36
C ALA A 282 -12.02 -20.05 11.55
N VAL A 283 -12.04 -19.23 10.50
CA VAL A 283 -13.19 -19.14 9.58
C VAL A 283 -13.24 -20.34 8.65
N GLY A 284 -12.09 -20.80 8.13
CA GLY A 284 -11.97 -21.97 7.27
C GLY A 284 -12.43 -23.25 7.98
N GLU A 285 -12.01 -23.46 9.22
CA GLU A 285 -12.43 -24.60 10.04
C GLU A 285 -13.94 -24.64 10.29
N ARG A 286 -14.58 -23.48 10.52
CA ARG A 286 -16.03 -23.38 10.74
C ARG A 286 -16.86 -23.60 9.49
N SER A 287 -16.35 -23.19 8.33
CA SER A 287 -17.08 -23.26 7.06
C SER A 287 -16.94 -24.61 6.35
N GLY A 288 -16.01 -25.47 6.75
CA GLY A 288 -15.69 -26.71 6.04
C GLY A 288 -15.20 -26.48 4.61
N ALA A 289 -15.03 -25.21 4.22
CA ALA A 289 -14.58 -24.83 2.91
C ALA A 289 -13.05 -24.95 2.86
N ALA A 290 -12.56 -25.85 2.01
CA ALA A 290 -11.17 -25.81 1.59
C ALA A 290 -10.92 -24.39 1.02
N PHE A 291 -10.00 -23.64 1.67
CA PHE A 291 -9.55 -22.34 1.18
C PHE A 291 -9.26 -22.44 -0.30
N TYR A 292 -9.80 -21.49 -1.04
CA TYR A 292 -9.69 -21.25 -2.48
C TYR A 292 -8.59 -22.08 -3.15
N ARG A 293 -8.95 -23.25 -3.69
CA ARG A 293 -8.22 -23.78 -4.82
C ARG A 293 -8.43 -22.76 -5.94
N PHE A 294 -7.42 -21.99 -6.23
CA PHE A 294 -7.29 -21.40 -7.55
C PHE A 294 -7.21 -22.62 -8.50
N GLU A 295 -8.37 -23.11 -8.93
CA GLU A 295 -8.39 -23.89 -10.13
C GLU A 295 -7.71 -23.01 -11.18
N ASN A 296 -6.66 -23.52 -11.78
CA ASN A 296 -6.01 -22.98 -12.97
C ASN A 296 -7.08 -22.84 -14.05
N ARG A 297 -7.90 -21.80 -13.95
CA ARG A 297 -8.66 -21.35 -15.10
C ARG A 297 -7.62 -20.70 -16.00
N PRO A 298 -7.38 -21.22 -17.20
CA PRO A 298 -6.67 -20.46 -18.19
C PRO A 298 -7.39 -19.12 -18.26
N CYS A 299 -6.60 -18.05 -18.24
CA CYS A 299 -7.09 -16.68 -18.40
C CYS A 299 -7.76 -16.64 -19.79
N GLU A 300 -9.00 -17.08 -19.90
CA GLU A 300 -9.84 -16.70 -21.01
C GLU A 300 -10.01 -15.20 -20.86
N ILE A 301 -9.23 -14.49 -21.64
CA ILE A 301 -9.43 -13.07 -21.92
C ILE A 301 -10.80 -13.01 -22.62
N ASN A 302 -11.87 -13.11 -21.84
CA ASN A 302 -13.16 -12.67 -22.30
C ASN A 302 -13.06 -11.14 -22.41
N ALA A 303 -12.66 -10.71 -23.60
CA ALA A 303 -12.70 -9.33 -24.04
C ALA A 303 -14.16 -8.88 -24.15
N SER A 304 -14.86 -8.84 -23.02
CA SER A 304 -16.02 -7.98 -22.92
C SER A 304 -15.48 -6.56 -22.95
N PRO A 305 -15.85 -5.73 -23.92
CA PRO A 305 -15.41 -4.36 -23.97
C PRO A 305 -15.86 -3.68 -22.68
N LEU A 306 -14.88 -3.26 -21.86
CA LEU A 306 -15.14 -2.36 -20.76
C LEU A 306 -15.95 -1.19 -21.33
N PRO A 307 -17.03 -0.75 -20.67
CA PRO A 307 -17.78 0.39 -21.15
C PRO A 307 -16.81 1.54 -21.35
N ALA A 308 -16.95 2.27 -22.46
CA ALA A 308 -16.07 3.34 -22.93
C ALA A 308 -15.83 4.49 -21.91
N ALA A 309 -16.36 4.38 -20.71
CA ALA A 309 -16.21 5.28 -19.57
C ALA A 309 -14.84 5.18 -18.85
N TYR A 310 -13.97 4.24 -19.22
CA TYR A 310 -12.67 4.02 -18.55
C TYR A 310 -11.44 4.40 -19.42
N PHE A 311 -11.67 4.95 -20.63
CA PHE A 311 -10.60 5.46 -21.48
C PHE A 311 -10.56 6.99 -21.52
#